data_38d9f62432fb31802ca78c5c572e864b
#
_entry.id   38d9f62432fb31802ca78c5c572e864b
#
_cell.length_a   1.000
_cell.length_b   1.000
_cell.length_c   1.000
_cell.angle_alpha   90.00
_cell.angle_beta   90.00
_cell.angle_gamma   90.00
#
_symmetry.space_group_name_H-M   'P 1'
#
loop_
_entity.id
_entity.type
_entity.pdbx_description
1 polymer ?
#
loop_
_entity_poly.entity_id
_entity_poly.type
_entity_poly.pdbx_seq_one_letter_code
_entity_poly.pdbx_strand_id
1 'polypeptide(L)'
;MMDYEFKTSPYEHQKKALSICWDSDFFALFMEMGTGKTKVAIDNMAILYEKGEINSALVIAPKGVYDNWVRNEIPTHLPERINRYVMRWVPKKTKAYETELVDFVLSKESLLKIFVMNVEALSTKRGVEAAEAFLHQNPDNFVLVDESTTIKNRKAARTKNILSLRALSKYRRILTGSPITKSPMDLFSQSLFLDKRALNYNSYFAFQARYAVVRQRSVGHRSFQEIVGYRRLDELSEKLEQFSYRVLKQDCLDLPEKVFVRRDVELTKEQRSAYDQMVVWALAALGNGEVATTS
;
A
#
# COMPACT_ATOMS: atom_id res chain seq x y z
N MET A 1 19.13 -13.72 -17.35
CA MET A 1 17.99 -12.83 -17.12
C MET A 1 17.09 -12.90 -18.35
N MET A 2 15.85 -13.08 -18.16
CA MET A 2 14.70 -13.44 -18.95
C MET A 2 14.65 -12.81 -20.34
N ASP A 3 14.22 -13.57 -21.31
CA ASP A 3 13.76 -13.11 -22.64
C ASP A 3 12.38 -12.40 -22.51
N TYR A 4 12.24 -11.52 -21.50
CA TYR A 4 11.01 -10.73 -21.36
C TYR A 4 11.14 -9.42 -22.13
N GLU A 5 10.25 -9.21 -23.08
CA GLU A 5 10.20 -8.00 -23.87
C GLU A 5 9.29 -6.96 -23.18
N PHE A 6 9.92 -5.88 -22.71
CA PHE A 6 9.23 -4.78 -22.06
C PHE A 6 8.42 -3.94 -23.07
N LYS A 7 7.19 -3.58 -22.73
CA LYS A 7 6.43 -2.61 -23.54
C LYS A 7 7.02 -1.21 -23.48
N THR A 8 7.52 -0.80 -22.33
CA THR A 8 8.23 0.47 -22.12
C THR A 8 9.60 0.19 -21.53
N SER A 9 10.64 0.88 -22.02
CA SER A 9 12.01 0.68 -21.58
C SER A 9 12.16 0.95 -20.07
N PRO A 10 12.64 -0.01 -19.26
CA PRO A 10 12.87 0.19 -17.84
C PRO A 10 14.19 0.92 -17.58
N TYR A 11 14.23 1.74 -16.55
CA TYR A 11 15.47 2.25 -15.99
C TYR A 11 16.27 1.15 -15.28
N GLU A 12 17.56 1.36 -15.06
CA GLU A 12 18.44 0.35 -14.45
C GLU A 12 17.99 -0.06 -13.03
N HIS A 13 17.54 0.90 -12.21
CA HIS A 13 17.01 0.60 -10.88
C HIS A 13 15.71 -0.22 -10.93
N GLN A 14 14.90 -0.07 -11.99
CA GLN A 14 13.69 -0.87 -12.20
C GLN A 14 14.03 -2.29 -12.63
N LYS A 15 15.01 -2.45 -13.52
CA LYS A 15 15.55 -3.78 -13.91
C LYS A 15 16.12 -4.50 -12.68
N LYS A 16 16.89 -3.78 -11.85
CA LYS A 16 17.44 -4.33 -10.61
C LYS A 16 16.33 -4.74 -9.63
N ALA A 17 15.34 -3.89 -9.39
CA ALA A 17 14.19 -4.23 -8.55
C ALA A 17 13.50 -5.51 -9.04
N LEU A 18 13.23 -5.59 -10.34
CA LEU A 18 12.56 -6.71 -10.97
C LEU A 18 13.41 -7.99 -10.87
N SER A 19 14.72 -7.92 -11.10
CA SER A 19 15.61 -9.08 -11.02
C SER A 19 15.66 -9.74 -9.63
N ILE A 20 15.40 -8.94 -8.58
CA ILE A 20 15.40 -9.41 -7.19
C ILE A 20 14.03 -9.99 -6.79
N CYS A 21 12.94 -9.40 -7.29
CA CYS A 21 11.60 -9.70 -6.77
C CYS A 21 10.74 -10.62 -7.64
N TRP A 22 11.11 -10.88 -8.91
CA TRP A 22 10.17 -11.42 -9.89
C TRP A 22 9.62 -12.81 -9.52
N ASP A 23 10.40 -13.70 -8.93
CA ASP A 23 10.03 -15.07 -8.57
C ASP A 23 9.79 -15.24 -7.05
N SER A 24 9.97 -14.18 -6.26
CA SER A 24 9.74 -14.26 -4.83
C SER A 24 8.24 -14.35 -4.52
N ASP A 25 7.82 -15.24 -3.63
CA ASP A 25 6.42 -15.35 -3.18
C ASP A 25 5.89 -14.04 -2.60
N PHE A 26 6.75 -13.27 -1.96
CA PHE A 26 6.40 -11.97 -1.40
C PHE A 26 7.59 -10.99 -1.45
N PHE A 27 7.30 -9.71 -1.72
CA PHE A 27 8.34 -8.69 -1.77
C PHE A 27 7.78 -7.28 -1.58
N ALA A 28 8.59 -6.38 -1.00
CA ALA A 28 8.26 -4.97 -0.81
C ALA A 28 9.07 -4.08 -1.75
N LEU A 29 8.38 -3.26 -2.52
CA LEU A 29 8.99 -2.24 -3.37
C LEU A 29 8.91 -0.88 -2.65
N PHE A 30 9.93 -0.57 -1.85
CA PHE A 30 10.08 0.70 -1.13
C PHE A 30 10.75 1.73 -2.03
N MET A 31 10.09 2.06 -3.12
CA MET A 31 10.59 2.95 -4.16
C MET A 31 9.90 4.31 -4.05
N GLU A 32 10.69 5.39 -4.00
CA GLU A 32 10.17 6.75 -3.84
C GLU A 32 9.18 7.12 -4.96
N MET A 33 8.26 8.04 -4.69
CA MET A 33 7.28 8.48 -5.69
C MET A 33 7.97 8.98 -6.98
N GLY A 34 7.52 8.49 -8.14
CA GLY A 34 8.09 8.85 -9.45
C GLY A 34 9.30 8.01 -9.89
N THR A 35 9.74 6.99 -9.12
CA THR A 35 10.80 6.06 -9.55
C THR A 35 10.26 4.85 -10.34
N GLY A 36 8.94 4.79 -10.58
CA GLY A 36 8.31 3.77 -11.42
C GLY A 36 8.02 2.44 -10.73
N LYS A 37 7.74 2.44 -9.42
CA LYS A 37 7.33 1.23 -8.67
C LYS A 37 6.13 0.50 -9.30
N THR A 38 5.17 1.24 -9.84
CA THR A 38 3.99 0.70 -10.54
C THR A 38 4.39 -0.09 -11.79
N LYS A 39 5.29 0.47 -12.61
CA LYS A 39 5.83 -0.22 -13.77
C LYS A 39 6.52 -1.53 -13.38
N VAL A 40 7.38 -1.51 -12.35
CA VAL A 40 8.05 -2.74 -11.86
C VAL A 40 7.03 -3.80 -11.47
N ALA A 41 5.95 -3.42 -10.80
CA ALA A 41 4.90 -4.34 -10.40
C ALA A 41 4.11 -4.91 -11.59
N ILE A 42 3.83 -4.10 -12.61
CA ILE A 42 3.16 -4.54 -13.85
C ILE A 42 4.07 -5.48 -14.65
N ASP A 43 5.34 -5.15 -14.81
CA ASP A 43 6.31 -6.03 -15.47
C ASP A 43 6.47 -7.35 -14.71
N ASN A 44 6.50 -7.33 -13.37
CA ASN A 44 6.54 -8.55 -12.56
C ASN A 44 5.29 -9.43 -12.76
N MET A 45 4.11 -8.82 -12.78
CA MET A 45 2.85 -9.52 -13.10
C MET A 45 2.88 -10.13 -14.48
N ALA A 46 3.36 -9.40 -15.49
CA ALA A 46 3.47 -9.86 -16.86
C ALA A 46 4.43 -11.06 -16.99
N ILE A 47 5.59 -11.00 -16.36
CA ILE A 47 6.58 -12.09 -16.35
C ILE A 47 5.99 -13.35 -15.70
N LEU A 48 5.34 -13.21 -14.54
CA LEU A 48 4.72 -14.36 -13.87
C LEU A 48 3.60 -14.98 -14.71
N TYR A 49 2.82 -14.17 -15.43
CA TYR A 49 1.80 -14.65 -16.35
C TYR A 49 2.41 -15.40 -17.54
N GLU A 50 3.42 -14.85 -18.21
CA GLU A 50 4.10 -15.51 -19.34
C GLU A 50 4.79 -16.83 -18.95
N LYS A 51 5.19 -16.95 -17.69
CA LYS A 51 5.73 -18.20 -17.13
C LYS A 51 4.67 -19.20 -16.69
N GLY A 52 3.38 -18.85 -16.79
CA GLY A 52 2.29 -19.71 -16.36
C GLY A 52 2.14 -19.80 -14.83
N GLU A 53 2.81 -18.93 -14.09
CA GLU A 53 2.78 -18.92 -12.62
C GLU A 53 1.49 -18.29 -12.07
N ILE A 54 0.90 -17.35 -12.82
CA ILE A 54 -0.36 -16.69 -12.45
C ILE A 54 -1.30 -16.60 -13.65
N ASN A 55 -2.59 -16.53 -13.38
CA ASN A 55 -3.64 -16.21 -14.36
C ASN A 55 -4.46 -14.98 -13.94
N SER A 56 -4.17 -14.43 -12.78
CA SER A 56 -4.96 -13.32 -12.24
C SER A 56 -4.14 -12.41 -11.32
N ALA A 57 -4.62 -11.19 -11.16
CA ALA A 57 -4.06 -10.21 -10.24
C ALA A 57 -5.15 -9.41 -9.53
N LEU A 58 -4.98 -9.18 -8.22
CA LEU A 58 -5.77 -8.24 -7.43
C LEU A 58 -4.89 -7.05 -7.05
N VAL A 59 -5.24 -5.88 -7.56
CA VAL A 59 -4.56 -4.62 -7.24
C VAL A 59 -5.43 -3.83 -6.26
N ILE A 60 -4.89 -3.56 -5.08
CA ILE A 60 -5.54 -2.75 -4.04
C ILE A 60 -4.79 -1.43 -3.94
N ALA A 61 -5.42 -0.31 -4.32
CA ALA A 61 -4.80 1.00 -4.37
C ALA A 61 -5.67 2.07 -3.67
N PRO A 62 -5.11 3.23 -3.27
CA PRO A 62 -5.91 4.34 -2.75
C PRO A 62 -6.96 4.82 -3.76
N LYS A 63 -8.11 5.33 -3.26
CA LYS A 63 -9.22 5.82 -4.09
C LYS A 63 -8.79 6.84 -5.16
N GLY A 64 -7.81 7.71 -4.86
CA GLY A 64 -7.28 8.68 -5.82
C GLY A 64 -6.38 8.10 -6.91
N VAL A 65 -5.93 6.84 -6.77
CA VAL A 65 -4.93 6.23 -7.64
C VAL A 65 -5.46 5.02 -8.41
N TYR A 66 -6.46 4.29 -7.87
CA TYR A 66 -6.91 3.02 -8.48
C TYR A 66 -7.48 3.19 -9.90
N ASP A 67 -8.07 4.34 -10.23
CA ASP A 67 -8.50 4.66 -11.59
C ASP A 67 -7.32 4.83 -12.55
N ASN A 68 -6.21 5.39 -12.07
CA ASN A 68 -4.98 5.54 -12.84
C ASN A 68 -4.37 4.19 -13.23
N TRP A 69 -4.46 3.18 -12.37
CA TRP A 69 -4.05 1.82 -12.68
C TRP A 69 -4.77 1.28 -13.93
N VAL A 70 -6.10 1.48 -13.99
CA VAL A 70 -6.93 0.96 -15.10
C VAL A 70 -6.75 1.76 -16.37
N ARG A 71 -6.73 3.10 -16.28
CA ARG A 71 -6.77 3.98 -17.45
C ARG A 71 -5.41 4.25 -18.07
N ASN A 72 -4.36 4.27 -17.25
CA ASN A 72 -3.03 4.71 -17.67
C ASN A 72 -1.95 3.64 -17.44
N GLU A 73 -1.75 3.16 -16.23
CA GLU A 73 -0.59 2.35 -15.88
C GLU A 73 -0.60 0.98 -16.59
N ILE A 74 -1.70 0.22 -16.46
CA ILE A 74 -1.84 -1.08 -17.13
C ILE A 74 -1.76 -0.91 -18.65
N PRO A 75 -2.52 -0.02 -19.31
CA PRO A 75 -2.40 0.20 -20.74
C PRO A 75 -1.02 0.63 -21.20
N THR A 76 -0.29 1.42 -20.40
CA THR A 76 1.03 1.91 -20.76
C THR A 76 2.11 0.84 -20.68
N HIS A 77 2.09 0.03 -19.62
CA HIS A 77 3.20 -0.84 -19.27
C HIS A 77 2.98 -2.32 -19.58
N LEU A 78 1.74 -2.82 -19.50
CA LEU A 78 1.47 -4.23 -19.80
C LEU A 78 1.57 -4.50 -21.32
N PRO A 79 2.40 -5.48 -21.77
CA PRO A 79 2.57 -5.80 -23.19
C PRO A 79 1.26 -6.15 -23.89
N GLU A 80 1.10 -5.70 -25.15
CA GLU A 80 -0.10 -5.97 -25.96
C GLU A 80 -0.31 -7.44 -26.27
N ARG A 81 0.77 -8.23 -26.34
CA ARG A 81 0.72 -9.68 -26.55
C ARG A 81 0.06 -10.44 -25.40
N ILE A 82 -0.10 -9.82 -24.23
CA ILE A 82 -0.81 -10.40 -23.08
C ILE A 82 -2.29 -10.06 -23.18
N ASN A 83 -3.10 -11.05 -23.56
CA ASN A 83 -4.55 -10.92 -23.49
C ASN A 83 -4.98 -10.72 -22.04
N ARG A 84 -5.82 -9.71 -21.80
CA ARG A 84 -6.19 -9.31 -20.46
C ARG A 84 -7.66 -8.92 -20.35
N TYR A 85 -8.23 -9.18 -19.19
CA TYR A 85 -9.52 -8.62 -18.78
C TYR A 85 -9.30 -7.78 -17.52
N VAL A 86 -9.43 -6.49 -17.63
CA VAL A 86 -9.23 -5.55 -16.51
C VAL A 86 -10.60 -5.08 -16.02
N MET A 87 -10.92 -5.39 -14.78
CA MET A 87 -12.14 -4.94 -14.13
C MET A 87 -11.86 -4.02 -12.96
N ARG A 88 -12.59 -2.92 -12.91
CA ARG A 88 -12.52 -1.95 -11.81
C ARG A 88 -13.66 -2.17 -10.82
N TRP A 89 -13.34 -2.21 -9.53
CA TRP A 89 -14.34 -2.21 -8.48
C TRP A 89 -15.20 -0.94 -8.50
N VAL A 90 -16.52 -1.11 -8.43
CA VAL A 90 -17.50 -0.02 -8.33
C VAL A 90 -18.42 -0.28 -7.14
N PRO A 91 -18.58 0.69 -6.20
CA PRO A 91 -19.43 0.50 -5.03
C PRO A 91 -20.93 0.49 -5.35
N LYS A 92 -21.35 1.00 -6.53
CA LYS A 92 -22.75 1.04 -6.95
C LYS A 92 -23.26 -0.36 -7.32
N LYS A 93 -24.45 -0.70 -6.82
CA LYS A 93 -25.16 -1.94 -7.13
C LYS A 93 -26.08 -1.72 -8.34
N THR A 94 -25.53 -1.75 -9.55
CA THR A 94 -26.36 -1.87 -10.74
C THR A 94 -26.41 -3.33 -11.18
N LYS A 95 -27.56 -3.81 -11.66
CA LYS A 95 -27.71 -5.19 -12.11
C LYS A 95 -26.69 -5.55 -13.19
N ALA A 96 -26.41 -4.63 -14.12
CA ALA A 96 -25.40 -4.81 -15.16
C ALA A 96 -24.01 -5.04 -14.57
N TYR A 97 -23.57 -4.22 -13.61
CA TYR A 97 -22.27 -4.38 -12.98
C TYR A 97 -22.16 -5.67 -12.16
N GLU A 98 -23.21 -6.06 -11.45
CA GLU A 98 -23.22 -7.33 -10.69
C GLU A 98 -23.07 -8.52 -11.64
N THR A 99 -23.79 -8.52 -12.77
CA THR A 99 -23.65 -9.57 -13.79
C THR A 99 -22.24 -9.59 -14.36
N GLU A 100 -21.69 -8.44 -14.77
CA GLU A 100 -20.32 -8.33 -15.29
C GLU A 100 -19.28 -8.80 -14.27
N LEU A 101 -19.46 -8.48 -12.99
CA LEU A 101 -18.55 -8.92 -11.93
C LEU A 101 -18.59 -10.44 -11.76
N VAL A 102 -19.77 -11.05 -11.80
CA VAL A 102 -19.93 -12.52 -11.72
C VAL A 102 -19.25 -13.17 -12.93
N ASP A 103 -19.52 -12.68 -14.12
CA ASP A 103 -18.93 -13.21 -15.37
C ASP A 103 -17.41 -13.07 -15.34
N PHE A 104 -16.88 -11.94 -14.91
CA PHE A 104 -15.45 -11.70 -14.75
C PHE A 104 -14.80 -12.68 -13.75
N VAL A 105 -15.41 -12.88 -12.59
CA VAL A 105 -14.90 -13.78 -11.56
C VAL A 105 -14.91 -15.24 -12.05
N LEU A 106 -15.99 -15.65 -12.70
CA LEU A 106 -16.20 -17.04 -13.12
C LEU A 106 -15.60 -17.39 -14.50
N SER A 107 -15.21 -16.41 -15.31
CA SER A 107 -14.60 -16.64 -16.60
C SER A 107 -13.44 -17.61 -16.54
N LYS A 108 -13.42 -18.59 -17.42
CA LYS A 108 -12.34 -19.59 -17.62
C LYS A 108 -11.47 -19.29 -18.85
N GLU A 109 -11.61 -18.12 -19.44
CA GLU A 109 -10.81 -17.73 -20.58
C GLU A 109 -9.32 -17.70 -20.22
N SER A 110 -8.48 -18.13 -21.19
CA SER A 110 -7.03 -18.11 -21.04
C SER A 110 -6.50 -16.68 -21.27
N LEU A 111 -6.70 -15.83 -20.24
CA LEU A 111 -6.24 -14.44 -20.24
C LEU A 111 -5.88 -14.01 -18.83
N LEU A 112 -5.10 -12.94 -18.72
CA LEU A 112 -4.74 -12.34 -17.44
C LEU A 112 -5.92 -11.51 -16.91
N LYS A 113 -6.58 -11.99 -15.85
CA LYS A 113 -7.64 -11.23 -15.16
C LYS A 113 -7.03 -10.27 -14.15
N ILE A 114 -7.31 -8.97 -14.27
CA ILE A 114 -6.81 -7.96 -13.34
C ILE A 114 -8.00 -7.27 -12.68
N PHE A 115 -8.17 -7.51 -11.39
CA PHE A 115 -9.20 -6.84 -10.58
C PHE A 115 -8.56 -5.68 -9.81
N VAL A 116 -9.01 -4.46 -10.05
CA VAL A 116 -8.49 -3.25 -9.41
C VAL A 116 -9.51 -2.69 -8.44
N MET A 117 -9.17 -2.66 -7.16
CA MET A 117 -10.04 -2.22 -6.07
C MET A 117 -9.44 -1.03 -5.32
N ASN A 118 -10.28 -0.12 -4.85
CA ASN A 118 -9.83 0.87 -3.89
C ASN A 118 -9.75 0.28 -2.48
N VAL A 119 -8.76 0.71 -1.71
CA VAL A 119 -8.49 0.17 -0.35
C VAL A 119 -9.67 0.35 0.60
N GLU A 120 -10.49 1.38 0.40
CA GLU A 120 -11.69 1.64 1.19
C GLU A 120 -12.78 0.59 0.97
N ALA A 121 -12.83 -0.04 -0.20
CA ALA A 121 -13.75 -1.15 -0.47
C ALA A 121 -13.58 -2.30 0.52
N LEU A 122 -12.35 -2.56 0.96
CA LEU A 122 -11.99 -3.59 1.94
C LEU A 122 -12.42 -3.23 3.38
N SER A 123 -13.01 -2.04 3.60
CA SER A 123 -13.72 -1.71 4.85
C SER A 123 -15.18 -2.15 4.83
N THR A 124 -15.69 -2.60 3.70
CA THR A 124 -17.08 -3.00 3.50
C THR A 124 -17.20 -4.51 3.30
N LYS A 125 -18.29 -5.12 3.80
CA LYS A 125 -18.57 -6.55 3.63
C LYS A 125 -18.55 -6.95 2.15
N ARG A 126 -19.27 -6.21 1.29
CA ARG A 126 -19.36 -6.47 -0.14
C ARG A 126 -17.99 -6.44 -0.85
N GLY A 127 -17.14 -5.47 -0.51
CA GLY A 127 -15.81 -5.39 -1.10
C GLY A 127 -14.93 -6.56 -0.70
N VAL A 128 -15.02 -6.99 0.55
CA VAL A 128 -14.29 -8.18 1.04
C VAL A 128 -14.80 -9.44 0.34
N GLU A 129 -16.11 -9.66 0.28
CA GLU A 129 -16.72 -10.81 -0.40
C GLU A 129 -16.33 -10.89 -1.88
N ALA A 130 -16.29 -9.74 -2.58
CA ALA A 130 -15.86 -9.70 -3.98
C ALA A 130 -14.38 -10.06 -4.15
N ALA A 131 -13.49 -9.54 -3.29
CA ALA A 131 -12.08 -9.87 -3.31
C ALA A 131 -11.83 -11.35 -2.99
N GLU A 132 -12.48 -11.88 -1.97
CA GLU A 132 -12.39 -13.30 -1.58
C GLU A 132 -12.91 -14.21 -2.70
N ALA A 133 -14.07 -13.91 -3.27
CA ALA A 133 -14.65 -14.69 -4.39
C ALA A 133 -13.70 -14.72 -5.59
N PHE A 134 -13.11 -13.56 -5.95
CA PHE A 134 -12.15 -13.48 -7.03
C PHE A 134 -10.90 -14.35 -6.76
N LEU A 135 -10.32 -14.26 -5.57
CA LEU A 135 -9.13 -15.03 -5.20
C LEU A 135 -9.39 -16.53 -5.07
N HIS A 136 -10.55 -16.94 -4.54
CA HIS A 136 -10.94 -18.35 -4.47
C HIS A 136 -11.12 -18.99 -5.85
N GLN A 137 -11.68 -18.26 -6.81
CA GLN A 137 -11.87 -18.75 -8.17
C GLN A 137 -10.56 -18.74 -9.00
N ASN A 138 -9.56 -17.98 -8.55
CA ASN A 138 -8.30 -17.80 -9.25
C ASN A 138 -7.13 -18.00 -8.27
N PRO A 139 -6.77 -19.26 -7.91
CA PRO A 139 -5.73 -19.55 -6.91
C PRO A 139 -4.32 -19.18 -7.38
N ASP A 140 -4.06 -19.22 -8.69
CA ASP A 140 -2.80 -18.76 -9.27
C ASP A 140 -2.85 -17.26 -9.47
N ASN A 141 -2.62 -16.52 -8.40
CA ASN A 141 -2.86 -15.08 -8.35
C ASN A 141 -1.66 -14.27 -7.83
N PHE A 142 -1.69 -12.98 -8.17
CA PHE A 142 -0.79 -11.96 -7.71
C PHE A 142 -1.58 -10.89 -6.96
N VAL A 143 -1.31 -10.68 -5.68
CA VAL A 143 -2.00 -9.66 -4.88
C VAL A 143 -1.06 -8.54 -4.50
N LEU A 144 -1.45 -7.32 -4.84
CA LEU A 144 -0.66 -6.12 -4.66
C LEU A 144 -1.41 -5.09 -3.84
N VAL A 145 -0.72 -4.49 -2.85
CA VAL A 145 -1.21 -3.31 -2.12
C VAL A 145 -0.35 -2.11 -2.47
N ASP A 146 -0.90 -1.21 -3.26
CA ASP A 146 -0.26 0.07 -3.58
C ASP A 146 -0.49 1.09 -2.46
N GLU A 147 0.51 1.93 -2.21
CA GLU A 147 0.59 2.81 -1.05
C GLU A 147 0.26 2.06 0.25
N SER A 148 1.07 1.05 0.54
CA SER A 148 0.86 0.11 1.66
C SER A 148 0.80 0.77 3.05
N THR A 149 1.18 2.04 3.18
CA THR A 149 0.94 2.85 4.38
C THR A 149 -0.54 2.96 4.73
N THR A 150 -1.45 2.73 3.78
CA THR A 150 -2.90 2.67 4.01
C THR A 150 -3.32 1.53 4.94
N ILE A 151 -2.48 0.48 5.08
CA ILE A 151 -2.70 -0.67 5.95
C ILE A 151 -1.79 -0.69 7.21
N LYS A 152 -1.11 0.42 7.53
CA LYS A 152 -0.23 0.51 8.71
C LYS A 152 -0.97 0.37 10.04
N ASN A 153 -2.24 0.81 10.11
CA ASN A 153 -3.04 0.70 11.32
C ASN A 153 -3.66 -0.70 11.44
N ARG A 154 -3.03 -1.58 12.24
CA ARG A 154 -3.47 -2.95 12.49
C ARG A 154 -4.89 -3.10 13.04
N LYS A 155 -5.45 -2.05 13.66
CA LYS A 155 -6.81 -2.08 14.25
C LYS A 155 -7.89 -1.73 13.24
N ALA A 156 -7.56 -1.08 12.12
CA ALA A 156 -8.52 -0.68 11.10
C ALA A 156 -9.15 -1.90 10.41
N ALA A 157 -10.47 -1.85 10.15
CA ALA A 157 -11.20 -2.93 9.49
C ALA A 157 -10.57 -3.32 8.15
N ARG A 158 -10.26 -2.34 7.29
CA ARG A 158 -9.59 -2.59 6.01
C ARG A 158 -8.27 -3.34 6.15
N THR A 159 -7.45 -3.00 7.16
CA THR A 159 -6.19 -3.70 7.39
C THR A 159 -6.41 -5.16 7.76
N LYS A 160 -7.33 -5.44 8.69
CA LYS A 160 -7.66 -6.81 9.09
C LYS A 160 -8.16 -7.63 7.89
N ASN A 161 -9.03 -7.05 7.08
CA ASN A 161 -9.62 -7.71 5.91
C ASN A 161 -8.56 -7.94 4.82
N ILE A 162 -7.66 -6.97 4.56
CA ILE A 162 -6.54 -7.17 3.62
C ILE A 162 -5.57 -8.25 4.13
N LEU A 163 -5.31 -8.28 5.43
CA LEU A 163 -4.47 -9.32 6.03
C LEU A 163 -5.11 -10.73 5.92
N SER A 164 -6.43 -10.85 5.94
CA SER A 164 -7.09 -12.16 5.72
C SER A 164 -6.91 -12.68 4.29
N LEU A 165 -6.88 -11.80 3.28
CA LEU A 165 -6.67 -12.19 1.89
C LEU A 165 -5.30 -12.84 1.64
N ARG A 166 -4.32 -12.63 2.53
CA ARG A 166 -2.99 -13.26 2.40
C ARG A 166 -3.06 -14.78 2.25
N ALA A 167 -3.99 -15.45 2.95
CA ALA A 167 -4.13 -16.90 2.90
C ALA A 167 -4.59 -17.41 1.52
N LEU A 168 -5.19 -16.54 0.71
CA LEU A 168 -5.68 -16.81 -0.63
C LEU A 168 -4.71 -16.32 -1.72
N SER A 169 -3.58 -15.73 -1.32
CA SER A 169 -2.66 -15.04 -2.24
C SER A 169 -1.42 -15.88 -2.48
N LYS A 170 -1.12 -16.22 -3.75
CA LYS A 170 0.07 -16.95 -4.16
C LYS A 170 1.30 -16.03 -4.15
N TYR A 171 1.25 -14.94 -4.91
CA TYR A 171 2.29 -13.90 -4.90
C TYR A 171 1.79 -12.62 -4.26
N ARG A 172 2.60 -11.97 -3.42
CA ARG A 172 2.21 -10.77 -2.68
C ARG A 172 3.23 -9.65 -2.86
N ARG A 173 2.74 -8.45 -3.12
CA ARG A 173 3.58 -7.24 -3.22
C ARG A 173 2.97 -6.09 -2.42
N ILE A 174 3.84 -5.30 -1.84
CA ILE A 174 3.48 -3.97 -1.32
C ILE A 174 4.35 -2.91 -1.97
N LEU A 175 3.74 -1.78 -2.29
CA LEU A 175 4.42 -0.64 -2.88
C LEU A 175 4.22 0.58 -1.98
N THR A 176 5.30 1.31 -1.71
CA THR A 176 5.23 2.64 -1.11
C THR A 176 6.56 3.36 -1.21
N GLY A 177 6.54 4.67 -1.33
CA GLY A 177 7.74 5.50 -1.26
C GLY A 177 8.20 5.76 0.17
N SER A 178 7.32 5.62 1.16
CA SER A 178 7.58 5.96 2.56
C SER A 178 6.96 4.92 3.49
N PRO A 179 7.60 3.76 3.69
CA PRO A 179 7.03 2.66 4.50
C PRO A 179 6.83 3.04 5.97
N ILE A 180 7.59 3.99 6.46
CA ILE A 180 7.51 4.55 7.81
C ILE A 180 7.03 5.99 7.70
N THR A 181 5.84 6.30 8.24
CA THR A 181 5.26 7.65 8.21
C THR A 181 5.30 8.34 9.56
N LYS A 182 5.09 7.61 10.64
CA LYS A 182 5.12 8.14 12.01
C LYS A 182 6.08 7.36 12.90
N SER A 183 6.16 6.05 12.72
CA SER A 183 6.98 5.21 13.56
C SER A 183 7.38 3.91 12.86
N PRO A 184 8.49 3.26 13.27
CA PRO A 184 8.83 1.91 12.80
C PRO A 184 7.73 0.87 13.01
N MET A 185 6.79 1.13 13.94
CA MET A 185 5.63 0.26 14.16
C MET A 185 4.68 0.18 12.97
N ASP A 186 4.75 1.16 12.06
CA ASP A 186 3.99 1.17 10.81
C ASP A 186 4.33 -0.02 9.91
N LEU A 187 5.52 -0.58 10.04
CA LEU A 187 6.00 -1.72 9.25
C LEU A 187 5.32 -3.04 9.60
N PHE A 188 4.84 -3.19 10.84
CA PHE A 188 4.31 -4.48 11.30
C PHE A 188 3.19 -5.03 10.43
N SER A 189 2.13 -4.26 10.20
CA SER A 189 1.00 -4.72 9.39
C SER A 189 1.34 -4.87 7.91
N GLN A 190 2.20 -4.01 7.39
CA GLN A 190 2.67 -4.06 6.01
C GLN A 190 3.45 -5.35 5.75
N SER A 191 4.41 -5.67 6.62
CA SER A 191 5.19 -6.91 6.51
C SER A 191 4.34 -8.16 6.80
N LEU A 192 3.37 -8.07 7.73
CA LEU A 192 2.46 -9.16 8.04
C LEU A 192 1.56 -9.54 6.84
N PHE A 193 1.22 -8.58 5.98
CA PHE A 193 0.52 -8.88 4.73
C PHE A 193 1.40 -9.69 3.78
N LEU A 194 2.67 -9.39 3.69
CA LEU A 194 3.62 -10.13 2.85
C LEU A 194 3.78 -11.56 3.34
N ASP A 195 4.28 -11.74 4.55
CA ASP A 195 4.37 -13.05 5.20
C ASP A 195 4.47 -12.89 6.73
N LYS A 196 3.92 -13.85 7.47
CA LYS A 196 4.05 -13.89 8.94
C LYS A 196 5.50 -13.97 9.40
N ARG A 197 6.35 -14.60 8.60
CA ARG A 197 7.76 -14.82 8.89
C ARG A 197 8.65 -13.67 8.44
N ALA A 198 8.16 -12.72 7.62
CA ALA A 198 8.97 -11.66 7.03
C ALA A 198 9.78 -10.89 8.09
N LEU A 199 9.16 -10.47 9.18
CA LEU A 199 9.85 -9.87 10.33
C LEU A 199 10.12 -10.86 11.47
N ASN A 200 9.63 -12.09 11.37
CA ASN A 200 9.75 -13.15 12.37
C ASN A 200 9.13 -12.79 13.76
N TYR A 201 7.97 -12.12 13.73
CA TYR A 201 7.19 -11.79 14.92
C TYR A 201 5.74 -12.26 14.78
N ASN A 202 5.29 -13.08 15.73
CA ASN A 202 3.94 -13.63 15.76
C ASN A 202 2.88 -12.63 16.26
N SER A 203 3.30 -11.56 16.96
CA SER A 203 2.41 -10.55 17.47
C SER A 203 2.99 -9.14 17.41
N TYR A 204 2.11 -8.16 17.31
CA TYR A 204 2.48 -6.75 17.38
C TYR A 204 3.20 -6.41 18.69
N PHE A 205 2.76 -6.97 19.81
CA PHE A 205 3.35 -6.68 21.11
C PHE A 205 4.79 -7.22 21.23
N ALA A 206 5.09 -8.39 20.65
CA ALA A 206 6.45 -8.89 20.57
C ALA A 206 7.34 -8.01 19.69
N PHE A 207 6.83 -7.54 18.55
CA PHE A 207 7.50 -6.60 17.68
C PHE A 207 7.74 -5.25 18.39
N GLN A 208 6.73 -4.71 19.05
CA GLN A 208 6.83 -3.47 19.84
C GLN A 208 7.84 -3.62 20.97
N ALA A 209 7.81 -4.70 21.73
CA ALA A 209 8.74 -4.95 22.82
C ALA A 209 10.20 -5.04 22.34
N ARG A 210 10.44 -5.47 21.10
CA ARG A 210 11.79 -5.55 20.51
C ARG A 210 12.31 -4.17 20.08
N TYR A 211 11.49 -3.37 19.42
CA TYR A 211 11.93 -2.16 18.70
C TYR A 211 11.49 -0.85 19.34
N ALA A 212 10.53 -0.84 20.26
CA ALA A 212 10.08 0.36 20.93
C ALA A 212 10.56 0.43 22.39
N VAL A 213 10.80 1.66 22.86
CA VAL A 213 10.97 1.97 24.29
C VAL A 213 9.64 2.50 24.79
N VAL A 214 9.03 1.77 25.71
CA VAL A 214 7.68 2.07 26.22
C VAL A 214 7.79 2.54 27.68
N ARG A 215 7.08 3.61 28.00
CA ARG A 215 6.92 4.12 29.36
C ARG A 215 5.45 4.04 29.76
N GLN A 216 5.20 3.63 31.00
CA GLN A 216 3.87 3.71 31.59
C GLN A 216 3.57 5.17 31.94
N ARG A 217 2.45 5.68 31.53
CA ARG A 217 1.96 7.03 31.82
C ARG A 217 0.56 6.93 32.41
N SER A 218 0.29 7.72 33.44
CA SER A 218 -1.01 7.79 34.07
C SER A 218 -1.54 9.21 33.97
N VAL A 219 -2.80 9.35 33.56
CA VAL A 219 -3.52 10.62 33.56
C VAL A 219 -4.84 10.39 34.29
N GLY A 220 -4.96 10.95 35.49
CA GLY A 220 -6.04 10.65 36.42
C GLY A 220 -6.08 9.15 36.76
N HIS A 221 -7.23 8.51 36.60
CA HIS A 221 -7.42 7.06 36.87
C HIS A 221 -7.08 6.15 35.67
N ARG A 222 -6.62 6.69 34.52
CA ARG A 222 -6.29 5.91 33.34
C ARG A 222 -4.78 5.76 33.20
N SER A 223 -4.32 4.52 33.04
CA SER A 223 -2.92 4.19 32.76
C SER A 223 -2.81 3.67 31.35
N PHE A 224 -1.84 4.15 30.59
CA PHE A 224 -1.57 3.73 29.22
C PHE A 224 -0.06 3.69 28.94
N GLN A 225 0.29 2.91 27.94
CA GLN A 225 1.67 2.80 27.47
C GLN A 225 1.94 3.83 26.36
N GLU A 226 2.96 4.63 26.55
CA GLU A 226 3.46 5.62 25.59
C GLU A 226 4.80 5.15 25.02
N ILE A 227 4.95 5.19 23.70
CA ILE A 227 6.23 4.95 23.04
C ILE A 227 7.02 6.25 23.13
N VAL A 228 8.15 6.19 23.83
CA VAL A 228 9.03 7.35 24.07
C VAL A 228 10.31 7.30 23.22
N GLY A 229 10.54 6.20 22.51
CA GLY A 229 11.71 6.04 21.65
C GLY A 229 11.72 4.70 20.94
N TYR A 230 12.76 4.49 20.14
CA TYR A 230 12.97 3.26 19.36
C TYR A 230 14.40 2.76 19.58
N ARG A 231 14.60 1.46 19.37
CA ARG A 231 15.89 0.80 19.52
C ARG A 231 16.06 -0.30 18.49
N ARG A 232 17.31 -0.74 18.26
CA ARG A 232 17.66 -1.84 17.36
C ARG A 232 17.16 -1.61 15.91
N LEU A 233 17.22 -0.36 15.46
CA LEU A 233 16.73 -0.01 14.13
C LEU A 233 17.61 -0.62 13.02
N ASP A 234 18.90 -0.82 13.29
CA ASP A 234 19.82 -1.48 12.36
C ASP A 234 19.39 -2.94 12.12
N GLU A 235 19.07 -3.70 13.18
CA GLU A 235 18.52 -5.05 13.07
C GLU A 235 17.20 -5.07 12.26
N LEU A 236 16.36 -4.07 12.45
CA LEU A 236 15.11 -3.96 11.70
C LEU A 236 15.38 -3.68 10.22
N SER A 237 16.36 -2.82 9.90
CA SER A 237 16.79 -2.53 8.54
C SER A 237 17.30 -3.77 7.83
N GLU A 238 18.22 -4.51 8.47
CA GLU A 238 18.77 -5.78 7.94
C GLU A 238 17.68 -6.81 7.64
N LYS A 239 16.65 -6.90 8.49
CA LYS A 239 15.51 -7.79 8.23
C LYS A 239 14.67 -7.35 7.04
N LEU A 240 14.45 -6.04 6.89
CA LEU A 240 13.70 -5.49 5.76
C LEU A 240 14.43 -5.74 4.43
N GLU A 241 15.74 -5.60 4.40
CA GLU A 241 16.56 -5.82 3.21
C GLU A 241 16.40 -7.22 2.62
N GLN A 242 16.07 -8.22 3.43
CA GLN A 242 15.88 -9.60 2.97
C GLN A 242 14.67 -9.78 2.02
N PHE A 243 13.67 -8.90 2.13
CA PHE A 243 12.43 -8.99 1.35
C PHE A 243 11.96 -7.65 0.79
N SER A 244 12.84 -6.68 0.71
CA SER A 244 12.52 -5.37 0.14
C SER A 244 13.64 -4.79 -0.69
N TYR A 245 13.28 -3.90 -1.60
CA TYR A 245 14.22 -3.08 -2.34
C TYR A 245 13.86 -1.62 -2.19
N ARG A 246 14.82 -0.83 -1.70
CA ARG A 246 14.66 0.61 -1.49
C ARG A 246 15.33 1.40 -2.60
N VAL A 247 14.61 2.39 -3.13
CA VAL A 247 15.14 3.32 -4.15
C VAL A 247 14.75 4.74 -3.78
N LEU A 248 15.72 5.63 -3.72
CA LEU A 248 15.51 7.07 -3.57
C LEU A 248 15.68 7.75 -4.93
N LYS A 249 14.95 8.83 -5.16
CA LYS A 249 15.04 9.59 -6.42
C LYS A 249 16.45 10.10 -6.71
N GLN A 250 17.10 10.61 -5.68
CA GLN A 250 18.45 11.14 -5.79
C GLN A 250 19.49 10.10 -6.22
N ASP A 251 19.23 8.81 -6.00
CA ASP A 251 20.16 7.72 -6.30
C ASP A 251 19.96 7.16 -7.72
N CYS A 252 18.88 7.51 -8.39
CA CYS A 252 18.51 6.84 -9.64
C CYS A 252 17.98 7.76 -10.75
N LEU A 253 17.76 9.04 -10.46
CA LEU A 253 17.27 10.01 -11.43
C LEU A 253 18.16 11.27 -11.38
N ASP A 254 18.55 11.74 -12.54
CA ASP A 254 19.22 13.04 -12.69
C ASP A 254 18.16 14.15 -12.62
N LEU A 255 17.92 14.64 -11.42
CA LEU A 255 16.92 15.66 -11.14
C LEU A 255 17.62 16.94 -10.67
N PRO A 256 17.10 18.12 -11.06
CA PRO A 256 17.57 19.38 -10.49
C PRO A 256 17.34 19.41 -8.98
N GLU A 257 18.15 20.19 -8.29
CA GLU A 257 17.99 20.40 -6.84
C GLU A 257 16.58 20.90 -6.49
N LYS A 258 16.07 20.42 -5.34
CA LYS A 258 14.78 20.86 -4.84
C LYS A 258 14.88 22.32 -4.41
N VAL A 259 14.15 23.20 -5.07
CA VAL A 259 14.01 24.60 -4.69
C VAL A 259 12.77 24.77 -3.81
N PHE A 260 12.98 25.19 -2.56
CA PHE A 260 11.90 25.52 -1.64
C PHE A 260 11.61 27.03 -1.75
N VAL A 261 10.42 27.36 -2.23
CA VAL A 261 9.97 28.76 -2.31
C VAL A 261 8.88 28.97 -1.27
N ARG A 262 9.13 29.90 -0.33
CA ARG A 262 8.10 30.34 0.60
C ARG A 262 7.18 31.33 -0.12
N ARG A 263 5.88 31.10 -0.09
CA ARG A 263 4.86 32.05 -0.51
C ARG A 263 4.02 32.42 0.70
N ASP A 264 4.12 33.67 1.12
CA ASP A 264 3.27 34.23 2.15
C ASP A 264 1.93 34.63 1.49
N VAL A 265 0.82 34.15 2.06
CA VAL A 265 -0.53 34.46 1.59
C VAL A 265 -1.28 35.16 2.71
N GLU A 266 -1.80 36.34 2.43
CA GLU A 266 -2.64 37.06 3.36
C GLU A 266 -4.03 36.43 3.40
N LEU A 267 -4.53 36.19 4.60
CA LEU A 267 -5.91 35.75 4.79
C LEU A 267 -6.88 36.85 4.44
N THR A 268 -8.02 36.53 3.81
CA THR A 268 -9.13 37.49 3.67
C THR A 268 -9.64 37.93 5.06
N LYS A 269 -10.33 39.03 5.13
CA LYS A 269 -10.90 39.53 6.41
C LYS A 269 -11.78 38.48 7.10
N GLU A 270 -12.56 37.72 6.32
CA GLU A 270 -13.44 36.68 6.81
C GLU A 270 -12.62 35.47 7.34
N GLN A 271 -11.60 35.02 6.59
CA GLN A 271 -10.71 33.97 7.02
C GLN A 271 -9.92 34.35 8.27
N ARG A 272 -9.42 35.60 8.35
CA ARG A 272 -8.73 36.11 9.54
C ARG A 272 -9.65 36.11 10.74
N SER A 273 -10.88 36.63 10.61
CA SER A 273 -11.85 36.61 11.68
C SER A 273 -12.19 35.24 12.18
N ALA A 274 -12.40 34.26 11.28
CA ALA A 274 -12.66 32.89 11.64
C ALA A 274 -11.47 32.25 12.35
N TYR A 275 -10.24 32.51 11.88
CA TYR A 275 -9.00 32.02 12.50
C TYR A 275 -8.83 32.60 13.92
N ASP A 276 -9.00 33.90 14.09
CA ASP A 276 -8.85 34.56 15.39
C ASP A 276 -9.90 34.06 16.39
N GLN A 277 -11.15 33.84 15.95
CA GLN A 277 -12.19 33.20 16.78
C GLN A 277 -11.78 31.77 17.20
N MET A 278 -11.25 30.95 16.28
CA MET A 278 -10.74 29.62 16.60
C MET A 278 -9.60 29.67 17.63
N VAL A 279 -8.66 30.60 17.48
CA VAL A 279 -7.54 30.77 18.41
C VAL A 279 -8.03 31.15 19.82
N VAL A 280 -8.96 32.10 19.89
CA VAL A 280 -9.58 32.50 21.19
C VAL A 280 -10.32 31.32 21.80
N TRP A 281 -11.09 30.59 21.05
CA TRP A 281 -11.81 29.40 21.50
C TRP A 281 -10.87 28.28 22.00
N ALA A 282 -9.79 28.00 21.27
CA ALA A 282 -8.78 27.04 21.66
C ALA A 282 -8.04 27.46 22.92
N LEU A 283 -7.73 28.75 23.11
CA LEU A 283 -7.11 29.29 24.31
C LEU A 283 -8.06 29.21 25.53
N ALA A 284 -9.36 29.47 25.33
CA ALA A 284 -10.38 29.36 26.38
C ALA A 284 -10.54 27.89 26.82
N ALA A 285 -10.54 26.94 25.88
CA ALA A 285 -10.60 25.51 26.17
C ALA A 285 -9.35 25.03 26.93
N LEU A 286 -8.16 25.54 26.60
CA LEU A 286 -6.92 25.25 27.32
C LEU A 286 -6.89 25.85 28.73
N GLY A 287 -7.52 27.02 28.93
CA GLY A 287 -7.64 27.69 30.26
C GLY A 287 -8.50 26.89 31.24
N ASN A 288 -9.42 26.07 30.75
CA ASN A 288 -10.30 25.23 31.58
C ASN A 288 -9.74 23.82 31.83
N GLY A 289 -8.48 23.56 31.51
CA GLY A 289 -7.81 22.25 31.78
C GLY A 289 -8.21 21.12 30.82
N GLU A 290 -8.98 21.38 29.79
CA GLU A 290 -9.27 20.44 28.72
C GLU A 290 -8.24 20.56 27.59
N VAL A 291 -7.54 19.47 27.30
CA VAL A 291 -6.58 19.42 26.18
C VAL A 291 -7.36 19.27 24.88
N ALA A 292 -7.36 20.30 24.06
CA ALA A 292 -7.89 20.20 22.70
C ALA A 292 -6.99 19.26 21.87
N THR A 293 -7.46 18.05 21.63
CA THR A 293 -6.84 17.14 20.67
C THR A 293 -7.39 17.45 19.30
N THR A 294 -6.60 18.08 18.45
CA THR A 294 -6.89 18.10 17.00
C THR A 294 -6.67 16.69 16.45
N SER A 295 -7.72 16.07 15.98
CA SER A 295 -7.70 14.79 15.26
C SER A 295 -7.12 14.96 13.85
#